data_560c9d10b0b9ffc325e657b6c34e08b9
#
_entry.id   560c9d10b0b9ffc325e657b6c34e08b9
#
_cell.length_a   1.000
_cell.length_b   1.000
_cell.length_c   1.000
_cell.angle_alpha   90.00
_cell.angle_beta   90.00
_cell.angle_gamma   90.00
#
_symmetry.space_group_name_H-M   'P 1'
#
loop_
_entity.id
_entity.type
_entity.pdbx_description
1 polymer ?
#
loop_
_entity_poly.entity_id
_entity_poly.type
_entity_poly.pdbx_seq_one_letter_code
_entity_poly.pdbx_strand_id
1 'polypeptide(L)'
;RLLDPDFRKQIKRGKDNPSGLTPGYTPYLYREAPTPEACEEIYRILAEIDGDVKQPDKMPAASLEVAGCGEVPCVLDALLRTLVSSNTLMGLADVAIKNLGRHYGTRRDGTGAGSINWEKVRLSSHEELTQAIKITSCGPTKAKNIKRILDIVHEECPELYREKSTATTGSAEKEAESGYQTASMPENASISSPYILSLDHMRGMSKDEAMAKFVRFPGIGIKTAACVTLFCLRIPCFAVDTHVHRFCRWLGWIPEKADADNCFRHGDAKVPDHLKYGLHQLFICHGQRCFKCQKATKSGTMDWDEAPDRPLEHLLDRTK
;
A
#
# COMPACT_ATOMS: atom_id res chain seq x y z
N ARG A 1 -7.33 -31.52 -4.19
CA ARG A 1 -6.90 -30.70 -5.35
C ARG A 1 -6.79 -29.28 -4.88
N LEU A 2 -5.59 -28.68 -4.95
CA LEU A 2 -5.31 -27.37 -4.34
C LEU A 2 -5.79 -26.17 -5.19
N LEU A 3 -5.87 -26.34 -6.49
CA LEU A 3 -6.28 -25.27 -7.42
C LEU A 3 -7.25 -25.85 -8.48
N ASP A 4 -8.19 -25.02 -8.89
CA ASP A 4 -9.00 -25.33 -10.07
C ASP A 4 -8.09 -25.50 -11.30
N PRO A 5 -8.22 -26.59 -12.09
CA PRO A 5 -7.44 -26.79 -13.31
C PRO A 5 -7.61 -25.67 -14.34
N ASP A 6 -8.78 -25.07 -14.41
CA ASP A 6 -9.05 -23.96 -15.33
C ASP A 6 -8.49 -22.63 -14.84
N PHE A 7 -8.33 -22.45 -13.52
CA PHE A 7 -7.66 -21.29 -12.95
C PHE A 7 -6.21 -21.15 -13.42
N ARG A 8 -5.48 -22.27 -13.54
CA ARG A 8 -4.10 -22.25 -14.07
C ARG A 8 -4.02 -21.74 -15.51
N LYS A 9 -5.07 -21.96 -16.31
CA LYS A 9 -5.15 -21.45 -17.69
C LYS A 9 -5.50 -19.97 -17.72
N GLN A 10 -6.20 -19.45 -16.69
CA GLN A 10 -6.61 -18.06 -16.60
C GLN A 10 -5.51 -17.15 -16.05
N ILE A 11 -4.56 -17.67 -15.24
CA ILE A 11 -3.39 -16.91 -14.79
C ILE A 11 -2.42 -16.75 -15.97
N LYS A 12 -2.76 -15.91 -16.91
CA LYS A 12 -1.83 -15.50 -17.97
C LYS A 12 -0.94 -14.38 -17.43
N ARG A 13 0.25 -14.73 -16.97
CA ARG A 13 1.30 -13.73 -16.71
C ARG A 13 1.84 -13.25 -18.05
N GLY A 14 1.87 -11.95 -18.25
CA GLY A 14 2.36 -11.31 -19.45
C GLY A 14 2.79 -9.89 -19.16
N LYS A 15 3.21 -9.16 -20.20
CA LYS A 15 3.66 -7.77 -20.06
C LYS A 15 2.58 -6.89 -19.43
N ASP A 16 1.31 -7.13 -19.74
CA ASP A 16 0.18 -6.35 -19.25
C ASP A 16 -0.42 -6.89 -17.93
N ASN A 17 -0.06 -8.11 -17.53
CA ASN A 17 -0.49 -8.74 -16.28
C ASN A 17 0.67 -9.51 -15.63
N PRO A 18 1.75 -8.83 -15.20
CA PRO A 18 2.96 -9.48 -14.69
C PRO A 18 2.70 -10.28 -13.40
N SER A 19 1.71 -9.89 -12.63
CA SER A 19 1.34 -10.54 -11.36
C SER A 19 0.27 -11.62 -11.51
N GLY A 20 -0.29 -11.82 -12.72
CA GLY A 20 -1.34 -12.80 -12.95
C GLY A 20 -2.61 -12.50 -12.16
N LEU A 21 -3.05 -11.25 -12.10
CA LEU A 21 -4.30 -10.86 -11.47
C LEU A 21 -5.49 -11.50 -12.18
N THR A 22 -6.45 -11.99 -11.38
CA THR A 22 -7.70 -12.57 -11.85
C THR A 22 -8.86 -11.98 -11.04
N PRO A 23 -9.30 -10.75 -11.38
CA PRO A 23 -10.32 -10.04 -10.63
C PRO A 23 -11.59 -10.84 -10.42
N GLY A 24 -12.12 -10.83 -9.18
CA GLY A 24 -13.37 -11.51 -8.84
C GLY A 24 -13.32 -13.05 -8.90
N TYR A 25 -12.18 -13.64 -9.22
CA TYR A 25 -12.05 -15.08 -9.40
C TYR A 25 -11.24 -15.73 -8.27
N THR A 26 -11.85 -16.69 -7.57
CA THR A 26 -11.18 -17.47 -6.54
C THR A 26 -10.46 -18.70 -7.10
N PRO A 27 -9.20 -18.98 -6.69
CA PRO A 27 -8.51 -20.20 -7.08
C PRO A 27 -9.07 -21.47 -6.42
N TYR A 28 -10.00 -21.34 -5.46
CA TYR A 28 -10.52 -22.43 -4.65
C TYR A 28 -12.07 -22.50 -4.74
N LEU A 29 -12.60 -22.79 -5.92
CA LEU A 29 -14.05 -22.77 -6.21
C LEU A 29 -14.91 -23.62 -5.27
N TYR A 30 -14.37 -24.74 -4.78
CA TYR A 30 -15.10 -25.67 -3.90
C TYR A 30 -14.84 -25.42 -2.41
N ARG A 31 -14.15 -24.33 -2.06
CA ARG A 31 -13.92 -23.95 -0.68
C ARG A 31 -14.96 -22.91 -0.28
N GLU A 32 -15.82 -23.27 0.68
CA GLU A 32 -16.84 -22.38 1.19
C GLU A 32 -16.26 -21.30 2.11
N ALA A 33 -15.27 -21.69 2.96
CA ALA A 33 -14.63 -20.78 3.90
C ALA A 33 -13.71 -19.76 3.20
N PRO A 34 -13.68 -18.48 3.69
CA PRO A 34 -14.53 -18.00 4.76
C PRO A 34 -15.96 -17.77 4.28
N THR A 35 -16.94 -17.95 5.19
CA THR A 35 -18.29 -17.43 5.00
C THR A 35 -18.36 -15.98 5.53
N PRO A 36 -19.34 -15.17 5.12
CA PRO A 36 -19.55 -13.83 5.67
C PRO A 36 -19.69 -13.84 7.19
N GLU A 37 -20.44 -14.80 7.75
CA GLU A 37 -20.68 -14.96 9.18
C GLU A 37 -19.38 -15.26 9.93
N ALA A 38 -18.52 -16.12 9.38
CA ALA A 38 -17.21 -16.40 9.97
C ALA A 38 -16.29 -15.17 9.95
N CYS A 39 -16.38 -14.33 8.90
CA CYS A 39 -15.63 -13.07 8.85
C CYS A 39 -16.12 -12.08 9.93
N GLU A 40 -17.44 -11.94 10.10
CA GLU A 40 -18.05 -11.08 11.13
C GLU A 40 -17.66 -11.55 12.53
N GLU A 41 -17.71 -12.86 12.78
CA GLU A 41 -17.35 -13.44 14.09
C GLU A 41 -15.89 -13.14 14.43
N ILE A 42 -14.96 -13.39 13.49
CA ILE A 42 -13.54 -13.09 13.71
C ILE A 42 -13.30 -11.59 13.91
N TYR A 43 -13.97 -10.74 13.12
CA TYR A 43 -13.89 -9.29 13.31
C TYR A 43 -14.34 -8.88 14.71
N ARG A 44 -15.52 -9.35 15.16
CA ARG A 44 -16.09 -9.05 16.46
C ARG A 44 -15.14 -9.48 17.60
N ILE A 45 -14.64 -10.71 17.56
CA ILE A 45 -13.71 -11.23 18.57
C ILE A 45 -12.43 -10.38 18.64
N LEU A 46 -11.85 -10.06 17.49
CA LEU A 46 -10.62 -9.26 17.43
C LEU A 46 -10.87 -7.81 17.86
N ALA A 47 -12.00 -7.22 17.50
CA ALA A 47 -12.37 -5.88 17.91
C ALA A 47 -12.61 -5.76 19.43
N GLU A 48 -13.15 -6.80 20.06
CA GLU A 48 -13.29 -6.87 21.52
C GLU A 48 -11.94 -6.93 22.25
N ILE A 49 -10.93 -7.58 21.64
CA ILE A 49 -9.60 -7.75 22.25
C ILE A 49 -8.69 -6.54 21.98
N ASP A 50 -8.62 -6.10 20.73
CA ASP A 50 -7.62 -5.14 20.24
C ASP A 50 -8.20 -3.74 19.98
N GLY A 51 -9.52 -3.58 20.15
CA GLY A 51 -10.28 -2.35 19.85
C GLY A 51 -10.92 -2.38 18.46
N ASP A 52 -12.07 -1.71 18.34
CA ASP A 52 -12.78 -1.58 17.07
C ASP A 52 -11.98 -0.73 16.07
N VAL A 53 -11.78 -1.23 14.87
CA VAL A 53 -10.98 -0.60 13.83
C VAL A 53 -11.85 -0.27 12.64
N LYS A 54 -12.08 1.02 12.44
CA LYS A 54 -12.83 1.56 11.30
C LYS A 54 -11.93 2.42 10.42
N GLN A 55 -12.23 2.43 9.14
CA GLN A 55 -11.57 3.35 8.24
C GLN A 55 -11.92 4.78 8.65
N PRO A 56 -10.93 5.68 8.85
CA PRO A 56 -11.20 7.04 9.28
C PRO A 56 -12.02 7.79 8.22
N ASP A 57 -12.98 8.63 8.65
CA ASP A 57 -13.83 9.42 7.72
C ASP A 57 -12.99 10.31 6.81
N LYS A 58 -11.95 10.93 7.36
CA LYS A 58 -10.98 11.75 6.61
C LYS A 58 -9.65 11.05 6.52
N MET A 59 -9.05 11.07 5.33
CA MET A 59 -7.70 10.58 5.13
C MET A 59 -6.73 11.34 6.04
N PRO A 60 -5.91 10.65 6.85
CA PRO A 60 -4.91 11.31 7.68
C PRO A 60 -3.88 12.05 6.82
N ALA A 61 -3.39 13.17 7.32
CA ALA A 61 -2.31 13.92 6.67
C ALA A 61 -1.05 13.05 6.59
N ALA A 62 -0.23 13.28 5.56
CA ALA A 62 1.04 12.59 5.44
C ALA A 62 1.95 12.92 6.62
N SER A 63 2.43 11.89 7.33
CA SER A 63 3.35 12.00 8.46
C SER A 63 4.74 11.51 8.06
N LEU A 64 5.80 12.10 8.65
CA LEU A 64 7.16 11.58 8.56
C LEU A 64 7.51 10.65 9.72
N GLU A 65 6.67 10.54 10.73
CA GLU A 65 6.91 9.70 11.90
C GLU A 65 6.48 8.23 11.67
N VAL A 66 5.54 8.00 10.75
CA VAL A 66 4.99 6.67 10.46
C VAL A 66 5.01 6.40 8.96
N ALA A 67 5.65 5.32 8.55
CA ALA A 67 5.61 4.85 7.16
C ALA A 67 4.20 4.40 6.78
N GLY A 68 3.56 3.66 7.67
CA GLY A 68 2.22 3.13 7.52
C GLY A 68 2.07 2.15 6.35
N CYS A 69 0.83 1.86 6.01
CA CYS A 69 0.45 1.02 4.87
C CYS A 69 0.04 1.85 3.64
N GLY A 70 0.43 3.13 3.58
CA GLY A 70 0.06 4.03 2.49
C GLY A 70 -1.26 4.77 2.73
N GLU A 71 -1.72 4.90 3.97
CA GLU A 71 -2.92 5.68 4.33
C GLU A 71 -2.59 7.18 4.39
N VAL A 72 -2.34 7.75 3.21
CA VAL A 72 -2.00 9.16 3.01
C VAL A 72 -2.73 9.72 1.78
N PRO A 73 -2.94 11.05 1.69
CA PRO A 73 -3.77 11.64 0.64
C PRO A 73 -3.20 11.52 -0.77
N CYS A 74 -1.89 11.52 -0.94
CA CYS A 74 -1.23 11.48 -2.24
C CYS A 74 -0.98 10.03 -2.67
N VAL A 75 -1.54 9.61 -3.81
CA VAL A 75 -1.43 8.20 -4.30
C VAL A 75 0.02 7.81 -4.59
N LEU A 76 0.82 8.72 -5.15
CA LEU A 76 2.24 8.44 -5.40
C LEU A 76 3.02 8.27 -4.09
N ASP A 77 2.77 9.12 -3.08
CA ASP A 77 3.40 9.01 -1.78
C ASP A 77 2.99 7.71 -1.08
N ALA A 78 1.70 7.34 -1.13
CA ALA A 78 1.20 6.06 -0.62
C ALA A 78 1.92 4.85 -1.24
N LEU A 79 2.06 4.84 -2.57
CA LEU A 79 2.73 3.77 -3.30
C LEU A 79 4.20 3.62 -2.89
N LEU A 80 4.92 4.73 -2.86
CA LEU A 80 6.36 4.72 -2.58
C LEU A 80 6.66 4.44 -1.11
N ARG A 81 5.85 4.96 -0.16
CA ARG A 81 5.93 4.59 1.26
C ARG A 81 5.71 3.10 1.47
N THR A 82 4.69 2.53 0.84
CA THR A 82 4.40 1.10 0.92
C THR A 82 5.53 0.26 0.31
N LEU A 83 6.18 0.73 -0.76
CA LEU A 83 7.36 0.07 -1.30
C LEU A 83 8.56 0.16 -0.35
N VAL A 84 8.80 1.31 0.29
CA VAL A 84 9.87 1.48 1.30
C VAL A 84 9.65 0.55 2.48
N SER A 85 8.42 0.42 2.98
CA SER A 85 8.08 -0.44 4.11
C SER A 85 8.02 -1.94 3.77
N SER A 86 7.95 -2.32 2.50
CA SER A 86 7.88 -3.73 2.09
C SER A 86 9.10 -4.53 2.60
N ASN A 87 8.87 -5.74 3.14
CA ASN A 87 9.91 -6.61 3.70
C ASN A 87 10.85 -5.91 4.71
N THR A 88 10.35 -4.92 5.43
CA THR A 88 11.12 -4.14 6.42
C THR A 88 10.32 -4.07 7.71
N LEU A 89 10.99 -4.19 8.85
CA LEU A 89 10.34 -3.99 10.14
C LEU A 89 9.77 -2.57 10.22
N MET A 90 8.57 -2.40 10.77
CA MET A 90 7.86 -1.12 10.78
C MET A 90 8.70 0.03 11.33
N GLY A 91 9.34 -0.14 12.49
CA GLY A 91 10.21 0.90 13.06
C GLY A 91 11.39 1.31 12.16
N LEU A 92 11.94 0.37 11.37
CA LEU A 92 13.00 0.69 10.41
C LEU A 92 12.42 1.41 9.16
N ALA A 93 11.21 1.06 8.76
CA ALA A 93 10.50 1.76 7.69
C ALA A 93 10.18 3.21 8.10
N ASP A 94 9.74 3.43 9.35
CA ASP A 94 9.49 4.77 9.91
C ASP A 94 10.76 5.63 9.88
N VAL A 95 11.90 5.06 10.31
CA VAL A 95 13.19 5.74 10.24
C VAL A 95 13.57 6.08 8.80
N ALA A 96 13.32 5.17 7.83
CA ALA A 96 13.61 5.44 6.43
C ALA A 96 12.76 6.59 5.86
N ILE A 97 11.47 6.64 6.18
CA ILE A 97 10.57 7.75 5.78
C ILE A 97 11.05 9.08 6.40
N LYS A 98 11.44 9.07 7.66
CA LYS A 98 12.00 10.24 8.34
C LYS A 98 13.30 10.72 7.70
N ASN A 99 14.19 9.80 7.32
CA ASN A 99 15.43 10.12 6.60
C ASN A 99 15.16 10.72 5.23
N LEU A 100 14.21 10.16 4.46
CA LEU A 100 13.79 10.71 3.18
C LEU A 100 13.24 12.13 3.32
N GLY A 101 12.37 12.35 4.32
CA GLY A 101 11.83 13.68 4.60
C GLY A 101 12.90 14.70 4.99
N ARG A 102 13.90 14.30 5.81
CA ARG A 102 15.03 15.17 6.20
C ARG A 102 15.95 15.50 5.03
N HIS A 103 16.20 14.54 4.17
CA HIS A 103 17.15 14.71 3.05
C HIS A 103 16.54 15.47 1.88
N TYR A 104 15.31 15.11 1.49
CA TYR A 104 14.64 15.66 0.28
C TYR A 104 13.62 16.75 0.60
N GLY A 105 13.22 16.88 1.86
CA GLY A 105 12.15 17.77 2.29
C GLY A 105 10.76 17.23 1.97
N THR A 106 9.74 18.03 2.31
CA THR A 106 8.34 17.71 2.06
C THR A 106 7.69 18.72 1.13
N ARG A 107 6.59 18.34 0.52
CA ARG A 107 5.72 19.24 -0.24
C ARG A 107 4.94 20.15 0.72
N ARG A 108 4.73 21.39 0.32
CA ARG A 108 4.06 22.41 1.17
C ARG A 108 2.56 22.53 0.91
N ASP A 109 2.09 22.14 -0.29
CA ASP A 109 0.77 22.48 -0.81
C ASP A 109 0.12 21.33 -1.61
N GLY A 110 -1.18 21.49 -1.87
CA GLY A 110 -2.01 20.53 -2.59
C GLY A 110 -2.28 19.24 -1.82
N THR A 111 -2.84 18.23 -2.49
CA THR A 111 -3.13 16.90 -1.94
C THR A 111 -1.90 16.17 -1.42
N GLY A 112 -0.71 16.62 -1.83
CA GLY A 112 0.57 16.08 -1.38
C GLY A 112 1.22 16.86 -0.24
N ALA A 113 0.54 17.80 0.41
CA ALA A 113 1.11 18.53 1.54
C ALA A 113 1.57 17.56 2.65
N GLY A 114 2.79 17.73 3.16
CA GLY A 114 3.42 16.83 4.13
C GLY A 114 4.06 15.57 3.55
N SER A 115 3.77 15.19 2.28
CA SER A 115 4.45 14.07 1.63
C SER A 115 5.89 14.40 1.24
N ILE A 116 6.70 13.36 1.05
CA ILE A 116 8.09 13.51 0.61
C ILE A 116 8.14 14.22 -0.75
N ASN A 117 9.14 15.05 -0.96
CA ASN A 117 9.38 15.70 -2.23
C ASN A 117 9.95 14.69 -3.24
N TRP A 118 9.07 13.90 -3.85
CA TRP A 118 9.44 12.83 -4.78
C TRP A 118 10.10 13.33 -6.07
N GLU A 119 9.90 14.60 -6.45
CA GLU A 119 10.62 15.20 -7.58
C GLU A 119 12.10 15.37 -7.25
N LYS A 120 12.44 15.84 -6.04
CA LYS A 120 13.84 15.88 -5.60
C LYS A 120 14.47 14.49 -5.54
N VAL A 121 13.70 13.47 -5.09
CA VAL A 121 14.14 12.08 -5.11
C VAL A 121 14.40 11.64 -6.56
N ARG A 122 13.53 11.96 -7.51
CA ARG A 122 13.72 11.65 -8.93
C ARG A 122 15.00 12.24 -9.50
N LEU A 123 15.32 13.47 -9.15
CA LEU A 123 16.49 14.20 -9.66
C LEU A 123 17.80 13.82 -8.94
N SER A 124 17.75 13.21 -7.76
CA SER A 124 18.96 12.76 -7.02
C SER A 124 19.63 11.56 -7.67
N SER A 125 20.84 11.23 -7.26
CA SER A 125 21.53 10.01 -7.70
C SER A 125 20.90 8.74 -7.08
N HIS A 126 21.18 7.59 -7.69
CA HIS A 126 20.79 6.29 -7.13
C HIS A 126 21.50 6.02 -5.80
N GLU A 127 22.74 6.43 -5.68
CA GLU A 127 23.61 6.28 -4.51
C GLU A 127 23.05 7.07 -3.30
N GLU A 128 22.68 8.34 -3.53
CA GLU A 128 22.06 9.19 -2.50
C GLU A 128 20.75 8.59 -1.97
N LEU A 129 19.86 8.14 -2.87
CA LEU A 129 18.63 7.50 -2.47
C LEU A 129 18.88 6.19 -1.72
N THR A 130 19.82 5.36 -2.21
CA THR A 130 20.21 4.11 -1.54
C THR A 130 20.70 4.39 -0.12
N GLN A 131 21.50 5.44 0.07
CA GLN A 131 22.01 5.83 1.39
C GLN A 131 20.89 6.33 2.31
N ALA A 132 19.91 7.07 1.79
CA ALA A 132 18.78 7.56 2.59
C ALA A 132 17.90 6.43 3.12
N ILE A 133 17.75 5.33 2.35
CA ILE A 133 16.92 4.17 2.74
C ILE A 133 17.73 2.92 3.12
N LYS A 134 19.03 3.04 3.37
CA LYS A 134 19.92 1.89 3.66
C LYS A 134 19.50 1.01 4.83
N ILE A 135 18.73 1.58 5.76
CA ILE A 135 18.21 0.85 6.92
C ILE A 135 17.11 -0.15 6.55
N THR A 136 16.53 -0.02 5.36
CA THR A 136 15.49 -0.96 4.87
C THR A 136 16.10 -2.20 4.26
N SER A 137 15.38 -3.32 4.32
CA SER A 137 15.77 -4.52 3.58
C SER A 137 15.78 -4.23 2.07
N CYS A 138 16.78 -4.75 1.35
CA CYS A 138 16.93 -4.59 -0.10
C CYS A 138 16.99 -3.11 -0.57
N GLY A 139 17.60 -2.23 0.21
CA GLY A 139 17.70 -0.78 -0.06
C GLY A 139 18.09 -0.44 -1.51
N PRO A 140 19.20 -0.99 -2.08
CA PRO A 140 19.60 -0.69 -3.46
C PRO A 140 18.54 -1.06 -4.51
N THR A 141 17.88 -2.22 -4.34
CA THR A 141 16.80 -2.66 -5.26
C THR A 141 15.58 -1.74 -5.15
N LYS A 142 15.21 -1.35 -3.92
CA LYS A 142 14.12 -0.38 -3.69
C LYS A 142 14.44 0.97 -4.30
N ALA A 143 15.66 1.48 -4.09
CA ALA A 143 16.10 2.74 -4.68
C ALA A 143 15.99 2.71 -6.21
N LYS A 144 16.48 1.64 -6.85
CA LYS A 144 16.34 1.44 -8.29
C LYS A 144 14.88 1.45 -8.76
N ASN A 145 14.01 0.74 -8.04
CA ASN A 145 12.59 0.66 -8.38
C ASN A 145 11.88 2.01 -8.17
N ILE A 146 12.16 2.70 -7.06
CA ILE A 146 11.61 4.05 -6.78
C ILE A 146 11.99 5.01 -7.91
N LYS A 147 13.26 5.10 -8.27
CA LYS A 147 13.74 5.96 -9.37
C LYS A 147 12.98 5.67 -10.66
N ARG A 148 12.88 4.38 -11.01
CA ARG A 148 12.20 3.97 -12.24
C ARG A 148 10.70 4.26 -12.23
N ILE A 149 10.03 4.09 -11.07
CA ILE A 149 8.62 4.48 -10.92
C ILE A 149 8.46 5.98 -11.12
N LEU A 150 9.33 6.78 -10.51
CA LEU A 150 9.28 8.24 -10.63
C LEU A 150 9.51 8.72 -12.08
N ASP A 151 10.41 8.08 -12.82
CA ASP A 151 10.65 8.38 -14.23
C ASP A 151 9.41 8.02 -15.08
N ILE A 152 8.80 6.83 -14.86
CA ILE A 152 7.56 6.43 -15.56
C ILE A 152 6.45 7.44 -15.28
N VAL A 153 6.25 7.82 -14.00
CA VAL A 153 5.21 8.79 -13.63
C VAL A 153 5.49 10.15 -14.27
N HIS A 154 6.74 10.57 -14.34
CA HIS A 154 7.13 11.81 -15.01
C HIS A 154 6.85 11.77 -16.52
N GLU A 155 7.11 10.64 -17.18
CA GLU A 155 6.86 10.45 -18.61
C GLU A 155 5.37 10.37 -18.94
N GLU A 156 4.55 9.74 -18.09
CA GLU A 156 3.09 9.61 -18.27
C GLU A 156 2.32 10.90 -17.89
N CYS A 157 2.90 11.78 -17.07
CA CYS A 157 2.22 12.98 -16.54
C CYS A 157 2.05 14.18 -17.49
N PRO A 158 2.88 14.42 -18.53
CA PRO A 158 2.81 15.66 -19.30
C PRO A 158 1.47 15.91 -19.99
N GLU A 159 0.78 14.87 -20.41
CA GLU A 159 -0.49 15.02 -21.16
C GLU A 159 -1.66 15.39 -20.25
N LEU A 160 -1.76 14.77 -19.07
CA LEU A 160 -2.84 15.04 -18.08
C LEU A 160 -2.75 16.43 -17.44
N TYR A 161 -1.56 17.04 -17.40
CA TYR A 161 -1.35 18.37 -16.81
C TYR A 161 -1.45 19.51 -17.82
N ARG A 162 -1.19 19.29 -19.11
CA ARG A 162 -1.40 20.28 -20.16
C ARG A 162 -2.86 20.71 -20.25
N GLU A 163 -3.81 19.79 -20.16
CA GLU A 163 -5.24 20.11 -20.22
C GLU A 163 -5.72 20.97 -19.04
N LYS A 164 -5.16 20.80 -17.84
CA LYS A 164 -5.53 21.62 -16.66
C LYS A 164 -4.88 23.00 -16.65
N SER A 165 -3.68 23.15 -17.18
CA SER A 165 -3.02 24.46 -17.29
C SER A 165 -3.69 25.37 -18.32
N THR A 166 -4.18 24.83 -19.42
CA THR A 166 -4.91 25.61 -20.44
C THR A 166 -6.29 26.04 -19.97
N ALA A 167 -6.94 25.28 -19.06
CA ALA A 167 -8.24 25.65 -18.48
C ALA A 167 -8.15 26.79 -17.45
N THR A 168 -6.98 27.01 -16.83
CA THR A 168 -6.78 28.05 -15.81
C THR A 168 -6.29 29.38 -16.40
N THR A 169 -5.69 29.38 -17.59
CA THR A 169 -5.23 30.60 -18.28
C THR A 169 -6.32 31.28 -19.13
N GLY A 170 -7.46 30.62 -19.33
CA GLY A 170 -8.58 31.20 -20.11
C GLY A 170 -9.45 32.23 -19.41
N SER A 171 -9.24 32.54 -18.13
CA SER A 171 -10.05 33.47 -17.36
C SER A 171 -9.33 34.71 -16.79
N ALA A 172 -8.07 34.95 -17.15
CA ALA A 172 -7.23 36.02 -16.59
C ALA A 172 -6.64 37.00 -17.64
N GLU A 173 -7.13 37.01 -18.86
CA GLU A 173 -6.76 38.03 -19.84
C GLU A 173 -7.86 39.08 -20.06
N LYS A 174 -8.08 39.92 -19.06
CA LYS A 174 -8.57 41.32 -19.24
C LYS A 174 -8.12 42.12 -18.03
N GLU A 175 -7.39 43.19 -18.33
CA GLU A 175 -6.89 44.27 -17.46
C GLU A 175 -5.46 44.11 -16.93
N ALA A 176 -4.49 44.64 -17.66
CA ALA A 176 -3.56 45.71 -17.24
C ALA A 176 -2.45 45.94 -18.27
N GLU A 177 -2.66 46.86 -19.17
CA GLU A 177 -1.57 47.67 -19.74
C GLU A 177 -1.20 48.74 -18.72
N SER A 178 0.04 48.78 -18.28
CA SER A 178 0.87 49.96 -17.93
C SER A 178 1.95 49.61 -16.91
N GLY A 179 3.20 49.94 -17.25
CA GLY A 179 4.25 50.12 -16.23
C GLY A 179 5.54 49.30 -16.44
N TYR A 180 6.39 49.78 -17.33
CA TYR A 180 7.76 49.39 -17.50
C TYR A 180 8.62 49.73 -16.27
N GLN A 181 9.16 48.77 -15.55
CA GLN A 181 10.33 48.95 -14.69
C GLN A 181 11.18 47.68 -14.67
N THR A 182 12.40 47.80 -15.19
CA THR A 182 13.48 46.85 -15.13
C THR A 182 13.96 46.70 -13.69
N ALA A 183 13.75 45.54 -13.10
CA ALA A 183 14.44 45.12 -11.86
C ALA A 183 15.21 43.82 -12.11
N SER A 184 16.50 43.89 -11.79
CA SER A 184 17.47 42.81 -11.88
C SER A 184 17.02 41.54 -11.13
N MET A 185 17.10 40.40 -11.81
CA MET A 185 16.82 39.06 -11.26
C MET A 185 17.86 38.64 -10.23
N PRO A 186 17.47 38.10 -9.06
CA PRO A 186 18.42 37.46 -8.15
C PRO A 186 18.82 36.07 -8.67
N GLU A 187 20.13 35.84 -8.75
CA GLU A 187 20.80 34.58 -9.11
C GLU A 187 20.61 33.47 -8.06
N ASN A 188 19.39 33.09 -7.73
CA ASN A 188 19.11 31.87 -6.94
C ASN A 188 17.64 31.48 -7.05
N ALA A 189 17.04 31.56 -8.23
CA ALA A 189 15.77 30.94 -8.51
C ALA A 189 16.01 29.42 -8.65
N SER A 190 15.78 28.67 -7.56
CA SER A 190 15.64 27.23 -7.64
C SER A 190 14.62 26.91 -8.74
N ILE A 191 15.05 26.16 -9.75
CA ILE A 191 14.21 25.65 -10.83
C ILE A 191 13.14 24.75 -10.17
N SER A 192 12.03 25.33 -9.76
CA SER A 192 10.83 24.59 -9.42
C SER A 192 10.24 24.11 -10.74
N SER A 193 10.44 22.84 -11.06
CA SER A 193 9.76 22.22 -12.19
C SER A 193 8.25 22.51 -12.04
N PRO A 194 7.55 23.07 -13.05
CA PRO A 194 6.12 23.29 -12.98
C PRO A 194 5.29 21.99 -12.92
N TYR A 195 5.95 20.85 -12.98
CA TYR A 195 5.34 19.54 -13.04
C TYR A 195 5.32 18.88 -11.66
N ILE A 196 4.13 18.62 -11.15
CA ILE A 196 3.92 17.87 -9.90
C ILE A 196 3.74 16.40 -10.27
N LEU A 197 4.67 15.54 -9.83
CA LEU A 197 4.49 14.09 -9.95
C LEU A 197 3.26 13.65 -9.17
N SER A 198 2.30 13.00 -9.83
CA SER A 198 1.07 12.54 -9.20
C SER A 198 0.52 11.29 -9.88
N LEU A 199 -0.13 10.44 -9.09
CA LEU A 199 -0.97 9.33 -9.54
C LEU A 199 -2.44 9.52 -9.12
N ASP A 200 -2.84 10.73 -8.71
CA ASP A 200 -4.17 10.98 -8.16
C ASP A 200 -5.31 10.80 -9.17
N HIS A 201 -5.01 10.76 -10.48
CA HIS A 201 -5.95 10.34 -11.52
C HIS A 201 -6.47 8.91 -11.31
N MET A 202 -5.74 8.06 -10.57
CA MET A 202 -6.17 6.69 -10.28
C MET A 202 -7.35 6.61 -9.30
N ARG A 203 -7.72 7.71 -8.64
CA ARG A 203 -8.89 7.77 -7.75
C ARG A 203 -10.23 7.58 -8.46
N GLY A 204 -10.28 7.81 -9.77
CA GLY A 204 -11.45 7.57 -10.60
C GLY A 204 -11.53 6.16 -11.21
N MET A 205 -10.52 5.31 -10.94
CA MET A 205 -10.46 3.96 -11.49
C MET A 205 -11.25 2.97 -10.65
N SER A 206 -11.74 1.91 -11.28
CA SER A 206 -12.22 0.72 -10.57
C SER A 206 -11.09 0.01 -9.82
N LYS A 207 -11.44 -0.87 -8.88
CA LYS A 207 -10.46 -1.71 -8.16
C LYS A 207 -9.53 -2.44 -9.11
N ASP A 208 -10.10 -3.07 -10.13
CA ASP A 208 -9.37 -3.93 -11.05
C ASP A 208 -8.41 -3.15 -11.94
N GLU A 209 -8.83 -1.98 -12.43
CA GLU A 209 -7.99 -1.06 -13.21
C GLU A 209 -6.84 -0.52 -12.34
N ALA A 210 -7.12 -0.08 -11.12
CA ALA A 210 -6.11 0.42 -10.19
C ALA A 210 -5.08 -0.68 -9.85
N MET A 211 -5.54 -1.87 -9.49
CA MET A 211 -4.67 -3.02 -9.21
C MET A 211 -3.80 -3.38 -10.43
N ALA A 212 -4.40 -3.46 -11.62
CA ALA A 212 -3.68 -3.76 -12.85
C ALA A 212 -2.61 -2.71 -13.16
N LYS A 213 -2.92 -1.43 -12.94
CA LYS A 213 -1.95 -0.34 -13.15
C LYS A 213 -0.83 -0.38 -12.12
N PHE A 214 -1.12 -0.57 -10.84
CA PHE A 214 -0.10 -0.63 -9.79
C PHE A 214 0.90 -1.78 -10.00
N VAL A 215 0.45 -2.98 -10.33
CA VAL A 215 1.36 -4.14 -10.50
C VAL A 215 2.26 -4.05 -11.74
N ARG A 216 2.02 -3.09 -12.65
CA ARG A 216 2.93 -2.80 -13.77
C ARG A 216 4.17 -2.02 -13.35
N PHE A 217 4.11 -1.30 -12.23
CA PHE A 217 5.27 -0.59 -11.72
C PHE A 217 6.34 -1.56 -11.19
N PRO A 218 7.63 -1.29 -11.45
CA PRO A 218 8.72 -2.17 -11.03
C PRO A 218 8.78 -2.31 -9.51
N GLY A 219 8.82 -3.54 -9.03
CA GLY A 219 8.87 -3.87 -7.60
C GLY A 219 7.54 -3.79 -6.86
N ILE A 220 6.45 -3.48 -7.55
CA ILE A 220 5.10 -3.48 -6.97
C ILE A 220 4.44 -4.82 -7.23
N GLY A 221 4.28 -5.61 -6.17
CA GLY A 221 3.53 -6.86 -6.19
C GLY A 221 2.07 -6.66 -5.76
N ILE A 222 1.30 -7.76 -5.80
CA ILE A 222 -0.12 -7.77 -5.42
C ILE A 222 -0.34 -7.17 -4.02
N LYS A 223 0.48 -7.54 -3.03
CA LYS A 223 0.37 -7.02 -1.65
C LYS A 223 0.48 -5.50 -1.59
N THR A 224 1.48 -4.92 -2.23
CA THR A 224 1.70 -3.46 -2.22
C THR A 224 0.57 -2.74 -2.96
N ALA A 225 0.17 -3.26 -4.12
CA ALA A 225 -0.96 -2.73 -4.88
C ALA A 225 -2.27 -2.77 -4.06
N ALA A 226 -2.56 -3.90 -3.40
CA ALA A 226 -3.76 -4.06 -2.58
C ALA A 226 -3.76 -3.12 -1.35
N CYS A 227 -2.61 -2.89 -0.70
CA CYS A 227 -2.51 -1.92 0.39
C CYS A 227 -2.84 -0.50 -0.09
N VAL A 228 -2.24 -0.05 -1.20
CA VAL A 228 -2.52 1.30 -1.72
C VAL A 228 -3.98 1.44 -2.16
N THR A 229 -4.54 0.41 -2.78
CA THR A 229 -5.96 0.37 -3.18
C THR A 229 -6.88 0.46 -1.96
N LEU A 230 -6.61 -0.31 -0.90
CA LEU A 230 -7.41 -0.31 0.32
C LEU A 230 -7.27 0.99 1.12
N PHE A 231 -6.05 1.43 1.39
CA PHE A 231 -5.79 2.52 2.33
C PHE A 231 -5.82 3.90 1.68
N CYS A 232 -5.22 4.07 0.50
CA CYS A 232 -5.14 5.37 -0.16
C CYS A 232 -6.31 5.64 -1.12
N LEU A 233 -6.65 4.68 -1.98
CA LEU A 233 -7.81 4.84 -2.88
C LEU A 233 -9.13 4.61 -2.15
N ARG A 234 -9.11 3.97 -0.96
CA ARG A 234 -10.28 3.65 -0.14
C ARG A 234 -11.27 2.73 -0.87
N ILE A 235 -10.75 1.89 -1.72
CA ILE A 235 -11.52 0.88 -2.44
C ILE A 235 -11.35 -0.46 -1.70
N PRO A 236 -12.43 -1.16 -1.33
CA PRO A 236 -12.35 -2.42 -0.62
C PRO A 236 -11.51 -3.45 -1.36
N CYS A 237 -10.38 -3.84 -0.76
CA CYS A 237 -9.42 -4.78 -1.32
C CYS A 237 -8.78 -5.58 -0.18
N PHE A 238 -8.79 -6.92 -0.27
CA PHE A 238 -8.29 -7.76 0.82
C PHE A 238 -6.76 -7.84 0.78
N ALA A 239 -6.07 -6.83 1.30
CA ALA A 239 -4.62 -6.82 1.33
C ALA A 239 -4.08 -7.94 2.23
N VAL A 240 -3.18 -8.77 1.69
CA VAL A 240 -2.62 -9.93 2.40
C VAL A 240 -1.14 -9.71 2.70
N ASP A 241 -0.82 -9.50 3.97
CA ASP A 241 0.54 -9.54 4.47
C ASP A 241 0.86 -10.87 5.16
N THR A 242 2.00 -10.97 5.81
CA THR A 242 2.42 -12.21 6.50
C THR A 242 1.52 -12.56 7.69
N HIS A 243 0.93 -11.57 8.38
CA HIS A 243 0.00 -11.81 9.48
C HIS A 243 -1.35 -12.27 8.94
N VAL A 244 -1.92 -11.55 7.99
CA VAL A 244 -3.19 -11.92 7.33
C VAL A 244 -3.10 -13.32 6.73
N HIS A 245 -2.03 -13.62 5.98
CA HIS A 245 -1.81 -14.95 5.39
C HIS A 245 -1.77 -16.05 6.45
N ARG A 246 -1.07 -15.82 7.58
CA ARG A 246 -0.96 -16.78 8.68
C ARG A 246 -2.32 -17.04 9.33
N PHE A 247 -3.10 -16.00 9.63
CA PHE A 247 -4.42 -16.18 10.19
C PHE A 247 -5.38 -16.87 9.22
N CYS A 248 -5.38 -16.50 7.95
CA CYS A 248 -6.20 -17.20 6.95
C CYS A 248 -5.90 -18.70 6.87
N ARG A 249 -4.63 -19.11 7.04
CA ARG A 249 -4.26 -20.51 7.12
C ARG A 249 -4.78 -21.17 8.41
N TRP A 250 -4.51 -20.58 9.56
CA TRP A 250 -4.90 -21.12 10.86
C TRP A 250 -6.42 -21.20 11.04
N LEU A 251 -7.17 -20.25 10.51
CA LEU A 251 -8.63 -20.26 10.46
C LEU A 251 -9.20 -21.26 9.43
N GLY A 252 -8.33 -21.87 8.62
CA GLY A 252 -8.78 -22.76 7.56
C GLY A 252 -9.50 -22.04 6.42
N TRP A 253 -9.32 -20.72 6.28
CA TRP A 253 -9.92 -19.96 5.18
C TRP A 253 -9.27 -20.31 3.83
N ILE A 254 -8.01 -20.69 3.84
CA ILE A 254 -7.26 -21.13 2.67
C ILE A 254 -6.62 -22.51 2.91
N PRO A 255 -6.25 -23.27 1.85
CA PRO A 255 -5.48 -24.47 2.00
C PRO A 255 -4.10 -24.20 2.65
N GLU A 256 -3.58 -25.18 3.39
CA GLU A 256 -2.28 -25.09 4.09
C GLU A 256 -1.12 -24.62 3.17
N LYS A 257 -1.08 -25.11 1.93
CA LYS A 257 -0.03 -24.82 0.94
C LYS A 257 -0.35 -23.64 0.02
N ALA A 258 -1.39 -22.86 0.35
CA ALA A 258 -1.71 -21.64 -0.42
C ALA A 258 -0.63 -20.57 -0.21
N ASP A 259 -0.19 -19.95 -1.28
CA ASP A 259 0.68 -18.78 -1.23
C ASP A 259 -0.13 -17.51 -0.92
N ALA A 260 0.58 -16.41 -0.66
CA ALA A 260 -0.04 -15.13 -0.31
C ALA A 260 -0.87 -14.54 -1.49
N ASP A 261 -0.46 -14.77 -2.73
CA ASP A 261 -1.17 -14.28 -3.90
C ASP A 261 -2.50 -15.00 -4.09
N ASN A 262 -2.54 -16.32 -3.85
CA ASN A 262 -3.78 -17.11 -3.90
C ASN A 262 -4.66 -16.83 -2.67
N CYS A 263 -4.06 -16.53 -1.52
CA CYS A 263 -4.78 -16.03 -0.34
C CYS A 263 -5.49 -14.70 -0.66
N PHE A 264 -4.78 -13.77 -1.30
CA PHE A 264 -5.37 -12.51 -1.77
C PHE A 264 -6.56 -12.75 -2.69
N ARG A 265 -6.40 -13.54 -3.77
CA ARG A 265 -7.47 -13.80 -4.74
C ARG A 265 -8.71 -14.41 -4.09
N HIS A 266 -8.50 -15.37 -3.19
CA HIS A 266 -9.58 -16.02 -2.47
C HIS A 266 -10.25 -15.10 -1.46
N GLY A 267 -9.47 -14.43 -0.63
CA GLY A 267 -9.96 -13.51 0.38
C GLY A 267 -10.67 -12.29 -0.22
N ASP A 268 -10.12 -11.75 -1.32
CA ASP A 268 -10.76 -10.60 -1.99
C ASP A 268 -12.14 -10.94 -2.59
N ALA A 269 -12.32 -12.19 -3.02
CA ALA A 269 -13.61 -12.69 -3.53
C ALA A 269 -14.60 -13.12 -2.42
N LYS A 270 -14.11 -13.50 -1.23
CA LYS A 270 -14.94 -14.13 -0.18
C LYS A 270 -15.21 -13.23 1.01
N VAL A 271 -14.25 -12.40 1.42
CA VAL A 271 -14.40 -11.50 2.57
C VAL A 271 -15.31 -10.33 2.18
N PRO A 272 -16.37 -10.04 2.98
CA PRO A 272 -17.24 -8.89 2.75
C PRO A 272 -16.45 -7.56 2.68
N ASP A 273 -16.84 -6.70 1.77
CA ASP A 273 -16.11 -5.45 1.48
C ASP A 273 -15.95 -4.55 2.70
N HIS A 274 -16.98 -4.43 3.53
CA HIS A 274 -16.97 -3.59 4.73
C HIS A 274 -16.04 -4.10 5.85
N LEU A 275 -15.64 -5.39 5.82
CA LEU A 275 -14.72 -5.97 6.77
C LEU A 275 -13.25 -5.95 6.35
N LYS A 276 -12.96 -5.73 5.05
CA LYS A 276 -11.59 -5.87 4.51
C LYS A 276 -10.58 -4.96 5.20
N TYR A 277 -10.97 -3.70 5.44
CA TYR A 277 -10.11 -2.75 6.14
C TYR A 277 -9.84 -3.17 7.58
N GLY A 278 -10.90 -3.41 8.34
CA GLY A 278 -10.79 -3.74 9.76
C GLY A 278 -10.09 -5.07 10.00
N LEU A 279 -10.43 -6.13 9.26
CA LEU A 279 -9.76 -7.44 9.39
C LEU A 279 -8.27 -7.36 9.06
N HIS A 280 -7.87 -6.59 8.03
CA HIS A 280 -6.44 -6.41 7.74
C HIS A 280 -5.69 -5.80 8.93
N GLN A 281 -6.21 -4.74 9.49
CA GLN A 281 -5.59 -4.04 10.62
C GLN A 281 -5.59 -4.90 11.90
N LEU A 282 -6.71 -5.54 12.20
CA LEU A 282 -6.86 -6.39 13.38
C LEU A 282 -5.95 -7.63 13.33
N PHE A 283 -5.82 -8.29 12.18
CA PHE A 283 -4.89 -9.41 12.05
C PHE A 283 -3.43 -8.99 12.28
N ILE A 284 -3.04 -7.81 11.81
CA ILE A 284 -1.69 -7.30 12.07
C ILE A 284 -1.51 -6.98 13.55
N CYS A 285 -2.44 -6.21 14.13
CA CYS A 285 -2.39 -5.78 15.52
C CYS A 285 -2.33 -6.99 16.46
N HIS A 286 -3.27 -7.91 16.31
CA HIS A 286 -3.34 -9.13 17.12
C HIS A 286 -2.12 -10.02 16.92
N GLY A 287 -1.69 -10.22 15.66
CA GLY A 287 -0.53 -11.05 15.34
C GLY A 287 0.82 -10.49 15.80
N GLN A 288 0.89 -9.20 16.16
CA GLN A 288 2.05 -8.57 16.76
C GLN A 288 1.99 -8.59 18.29
N ARG A 289 0.81 -8.40 18.89
CA ARG A 289 0.61 -8.24 20.33
C ARG A 289 0.36 -9.55 21.07
N CYS A 290 -0.43 -10.43 20.48
CA CYS A 290 -0.82 -11.68 21.15
C CYS A 290 0.35 -12.68 21.12
N PHE A 291 0.91 -13.03 22.28
CA PHE A 291 2.00 -13.98 22.40
C PHE A 291 1.66 -15.32 21.70
N LYS A 292 0.50 -15.91 21.98
CA LYS A 292 0.05 -17.17 21.38
C LYS A 292 -0.19 -17.07 19.85
N CYS A 293 -0.34 -15.87 19.28
CA CYS A 293 -0.55 -15.66 17.84
C CYS A 293 0.69 -15.20 17.07
N GLN A 294 1.83 -15.05 17.73
CA GLN A 294 3.09 -14.73 17.06
C GLN A 294 3.64 -15.98 16.34
N LYS A 295 4.36 -15.75 15.24
CA LYS A 295 4.93 -16.84 14.43
C LYS A 295 5.98 -17.65 15.17
N ALA A 296 6.75 -17.01 16.05
CA ALA A 296 7.89 -17.63 16.73
C ALA A 296 7.49 -18.49 17.93
N THR A 297 6.28 -18.32 18.46
CA THR A 297 5.82 -19.03 19.66
C THR A 297 5.34 -20.45 19.33
N LYS A 298 5.59 -21.37 20.24
CA LYS A 298 5.23 -22.79 20.09
C LYS A 298 4.37 -23.24 21.26
N SER A 299 3.32 -24.00 21.01
CA SER A 299 2.54 -24.70 22.02
C SER A 299 3.40 -25.71 22.78
N GLY A 300 3.13 -25.92 24.09
CA GLY A 300 3.87 -26.86 24.96
C GLY A 300 5.20 -26.28 25.47
N THR A 301 5.42 -24.98 25.42
CA THR A 301 6.49 -24.31 26.17
C THR A 301 5.92 -23.67 27.43
N MET A 302 6.73 -23.49 28.49
CA MET A 302 6.29 -22.83 29.74
C MET A 302 5.67 -21.47 29.47
N ASP A 303 6.32 -20.64 28.67
CA ASP A 303 5.81 -19.30 28.29
C ASP A 303 4.44 -19.37 27.58
N TRP A 304 4.19 -20.44 26.84
CA TRP A 304 2.90 -20.66 26.20
C TRP A 304 1.82 -21.03 27.20
N ASP A 305 2.14 -21.90 28.16
CA ASP A 305 1.18 -22.40 29.15
C ASP A 305 0.85 -21.30 30.17
N GLU A 306 1.80 -20.43 30.48
CA GLU A 306 1.61 -19.24 31.35
C GLU A 306 0.90 -18.09 30.67
N ALA A 307 0.90 -18.02 29.32
CA ALA A 307 0.25 -16.94 28.58
C ALA A 307 -1.28 -17.06 28.67
N PRO A 308 -1.99 -15.95 28.87
CA PRO A 308 -3.44 -15.96 29.03
C PRO A 308 -4.13 -16.51 27.78
N ASP A 309 -5.19 -17.27 28.00
CA ASP A 309 -6.06 -17.75 26.93
C ASP A 309 -6.71 -16.59 26.22
N ARG A 310 -6.90 -16.73 24.92
CA ARG A 310 -7.53 -15.72 24.05
C ARG A 310 -8.78 -16.29 23.39
N PRO A 311 -9.85 -15.51 23.28
CA PRO A 311 -11.09 -15.97 22.67
C PRO A 311 -10.95 -16.52 21.25
N LEU A 312 -9.92 -16.08 20.50
CA LEU A 312 -9.65 -16.55 19.14
C LEU A 312 -8.97 -17.93 19.09
N GLU A 313 -8.33 -18.38 20.18
CA GLU A 313 -7.47 -19.58 20.18
C GLU A 313 -8.22 -20.86 19.76
N HIS A 314 -9.48 -21.01 20.18
CA HIS A 314 -10.31 -22.17 19.84
C HIS A 314 -10.69 -22.26 18.34
N LEU A 315 -10.55 -21.17 17.59
CA LEU A 315 -10.82 -21.10 16.15
C LEU A 315 -9.57 -21.32 15.31
N LEU A 316 -8.38 -21.32 15.93
CA LEU A 316 -7.10 -21.40 15.23
C LEU A 316 -6.52 -22.81 15.24
N ASP A 317 -6.33 -23.39 14.07
CA ASP A 317 -5.53 -24.61 13.88
C ASP A 317 -4.09 -24.22 13.50
N ARG A 318 -3.22 -24.13 14.50
CA ARG A 318 -1.81 -23.74 14.31
C ARG A 318 -0.91 -24.83 13.73
N THR A 319 -1.44 -26.03 13.54
CA THR A 319 -0.72 -27.15 12.89
C THR A 319 -0.67 -26.99 11.38
N LYS A 320 -1.51 -26.13 10.83
CA LYS A 320 -1.60 -25.79 9.40
C LYS A 320 -0.55 -24.81 8.92
#